data_4c8a73a924c63997363a4da80ee92f4a
#
_entry.id   4c8a73a924c63997363a4da80ee92f4a
#
_cell.length_a   1.000
_cell.length_b   1.000
_cell.length_c   1.000
_cell.angle_alpha   90.00
_cell.angle_beta   90.00
_cell.angle_gamma   90.00
#
_symmetry.space_group_name_H-M   'P 1'
#
loop_
_entity.id
_entity.type
_entity.pdbx_description
1 polymer ?
#
loop_
_entity_poly.entity_id
_entity_poly.type
_entity_poly.pdbx_seq_one_letter_code
_entity_poly.pdbx_strand_id
1 'polypeptide(L)'
;MFGECEVRFGASILSLILPSVIGPKAAKDILLTGRDDITAERAYQLGIVNHLVEPGKHREKANEVAKLIATASALSVRMTKRAINRGLDGQGMRNALLASVDSAILIEASMGPEREEFDRIRSTDGLKAAIAWRNARSN
;
A
#
# COMPACT_ATOMS: atom_id res chain seq x y z
N MET A 1 -2.18 3.79 11.76
CA MET A 1 -0.84 3.63 11.14
C MET A 1 -1.01 2.94 9.81
N PHE A 2 -0.12 3.19 8.88
CA PHE A 2 -0.04 2.56 7.56
C PHE A 2 1.27 1.78 7.47
N GLY A 3 1.33 0.77 6.60
CA GLY A 3 2.54 0.00 6.41
C GLY A 3 2.40 -1.10 5.36
N GLU A 4 3.55 -1.56 4.87
CA GLU A 4 3.73 -2.63 3.88
C GLU A 4 4.90 -3.50 4.38
N CYS A 5 4.59 -4.50 5.18
CA CYS A 5 5.59 -5.27 5.92
C CYS A 5 5.95 -6.63 5.29
N GLU A 6 5.43 -6.93 4.12
CA GLU A 6 5.51 -8.23 3.44
C GLU A 6 6.96 -8.65 3.18
N VAL A 7 7.81 -7.72 2.76
CA VAL A 7 9.23 -7.99 2.49
C VAL A 7 9.99 -8.53 3.69
N ARG A 8 9.56 -8.19 4.92
CA ARG A 8 10.22 -8.60 6.17
C ARG A 8 10.06 -10.09 6.51
N PHE A 9 9.16 -10.78 5.83
CA PHE A 9 8.97 -12.23 5.99
C PHE A 9 8.92 -12.97 4.65
N GLY A 10 9.56 -12.38 3.62
CA GLY A 10 9.72 -13.03 2.32
C GLY A 10 8.44 -13.15 1.50
N ALA A 11 7.43 -12.33 1.79
CA ALA A 11 6.24 -12.23 0.94
C ALA A 11 6.35 -11.07 -0.05
N SER A 12 5.55 -11.13 -1.10
CA SER A 12 5.50 -10.12 -2.14
C SER A 12 4.39 -9.08 -1.90
N ILE A 13 4.58 -7.91 -2.48
CA ILE A 13 3.55 -6.89 -2.60
C ILE A 13 2.94 -7.00 -4.01
N LEU A 14 1.69 -7.46 -4.07
CA LEU A 14 1.03 -7.78 -5.32
C LEU A 14 0.69 -6.53 -6.17
N SER A 15 0.54 -5.38 -5.56
CA SER A 15 0.04 -4.16 -6.21
C SER A 15 0.93 -2.96 -5.89
N LEU A 16 1.97 -2.73 -6.70
CA LEU A 16 2.92 -1.63 -6.51
C LEU A 16 2.36 -0.28 -7.00
N ILE A 17 1.30 0.22 -6.35
CA ILE A 17 0.71 1.54 -6.65
C ILE A 17 1.50 2.67 -5.98
N LEU A 18 2.09 2.41 -4.83
CA LEU A 18 2.70 3.42 -3.98
C LEU A 18 3.75 4.31 -4.72
N PRO A 19 4.64 3.78 -5.58
CA PRO A 19 5.57 4.60 -6.34
C PRO A 19 4.91 5.67 -7.22
N SER A 20 3.72 5.39 -7.74
CA SER A 20 2.96 6.34 -8.57
C SER A 20 2.26 7.42 -7.73
N VAL A 21 2.04 7.17 -6.44
CA VAL A 21 1.36 8.11 -5.53
C VAL A 21 2.36 9.04 -4.85
N ILE A 22 3.46 8.50 -4.30
CA ILE A 22 4.40 9.24 -3.45
C ILE A 22 5.79 9.40 -4.06
N GLY A 23 5.97 8.94 -5.29
CA GLY A 23 7.26 8.91 -5.96
C GLY A 23 8.13 7.72 -5.55
N PRO A 24 9.08 7.31 -6.43
CA PRO A 24 9.83 6.07 -6.27
C PRO A 24 10.78 6.08 -5.06
N LYS A 25 11.29 7.25 -4.66
CA LYS A 25 12.24 7.36 -3.55
C LYS A 25 11.56 7.07 -2.21
N ALA A 26 10.44 7.74 -1.93
CA ALA A 26 9.68 7.53 -0.70
C ALA A 26 9.04 6.14 -0.67
N ALA A 27 8.58 5.65 -1.83
CA ALA A 27 8.05 4.29 -1.94
C ALA A 27 9.11 3.23 -1.61
N LYS A 28 10.35 3.37 -2.11
CA LYS A 28 11.45 2.45 -1.76
C LYS A 28 11.76 2.47 -0.28
N ASP A 29 11.76 3.62 0.37
CA ASP A 29 11.97 3.71 1.82
C ASP A 29 10.95 2.87 2.59
N ILE A 30 9.68 2.95 2.22
CA ILE A 30 8.59 2.19 2.86
C ILE A 30 8.65 0.70 2.50
N LEU A 31 8.69 0.40 1.20
CA LEU A 31 8.51 -0.95 0.68
C LEU A 31 9.72 -1.85 0.95
N LEU A 32 10.96 -1.32 0.85
CA LEU A 32 12.16 -2.11 1.05
C LEU A 32 12.52 -2.29 2.53
N THR A 33 12.12 -1.36 3.38
CA THR A 33 12.29 -1.50 4.84
C THR A 33 11.18 -2.31 5.49
N GLY A 34 10.04 -2.47 4.80
CA GLY A 34 8.86 -3.14 5.33
C GLY A 34 8.26 -2.42 6.54
N ARG A 35 8.32 -1.08 6.57
CA ARG A 35 7.77 -0.27 7.67
C ARG A 35 6.27 -0.46 7.81
N ASP A 36 5.81 -0.56 9.05
CA ASP A 36 4.39 -0.62 9.42
C ASP A 36 4.00 0.43 10.48
N ASP A 37 4.88 1.42 10.68
CA ASP A 37 4.79 2.47 11.70
C ASP A 37 4.49 3.87 11.12
N ILE A 38 4.04 3.99 9.88
CA ILE A 38 3.78 5.27 9.23
C ILE A 38 2.56 5.93 9.86
N THR A 39 2.78 7.07 10.51
CA THR A 39 1.70 7.83 11.15
C THR A 39 0.75 8.46 10.12
N ALA A 40 -0.44 8.89 10.57
CA ALA A 40 -1.40 9.58 9.70
C ALA A 40 -0.84 10.90 9.17
N GLU A 41 -0.08 11.63 10.00
CA GLU A 41 0.59 12.88 9.63
C GLU A 41 1.64 12.62 8.54
N ARG A 42 2.45 11.56 8.70
CA ARG A 42 3.44 11.20 7.70
C ARG A 42 2.81 10.76 6.39
N ALA A 43 1.72 9.99 6.45
CA ALA A 43 0.95 9.58 5.28
C ALA A 43 0.36 10.80 4.54
N TYR A 44 -0.11 11.81 5.27
CA TYR A 44 -0.58 13.06 4.70
C TYR A 44 0.54 13.86 4.02
N GLN A 45 1.69 14.01 4.68
CA GLN A 45 2.87 14.70 4.10
C GLN A 45 3.38 14.03 2.82
N LEU A 46 3.29 12.70 2.74
CA LEU A 46 3.68 11.92 1.57
C LEU A 46 2.65 11.91 0.45
N GLY A 47 1.42 12.38 0.70
CA GLY A 47 0.33 12.33 -0.27
C GLY A 47 -0.36 10.95 -0.37
N ILE A 48 -0.16 10.05 0.59
CA ILE A 48 -0.89 8.77 0.67
C ILE A 48 -2.37 9.03 0.97
N VAL A 49 -2.65 10.01 1.83
CA VAL A 49 -4.01 10.45 2.17
C VAL A 49 -4.20 11.93 1.87
N ASN A 50 -5.40 12.33 1.45
CA ASN A 50 -5.72 13.70 1.07
C ASN A 50 -6.13 14.58 2.27
N HIS A 51 -6.57 13.97 3.35
CA HIS A 51 -7.07 14.68 4.51
C HIS A 51 -6.60 14.02 5.81
N LEU A 52 -6.21 14.84 6.76
CA LEU A 52 -5.96 14.46 8.14
C LEU A 52 -7.13 14.97 8.99
N VAL A 53 -7.71 14.10 9.79
CA VAL A 53 -8.88 14.42 10.61
C VAL A 53 -8.76 13.78 11.99
N GLU A 54 -9.50 14.29 12.96
CA GLU A 54 -9.58 13.70 14.29
C GLU A 54 -10.05 12.24 14.27
N PRO A 55 -9.62 11.41 15.22
CA PRO A 55 -10.06 10.03 15.34
C PRO A 55 -11.58 9.89 15.31
N GLY A 56 -12.08 8.99 14.47
CA GLY A 56 -13.51 8.75 14.28
C GLY A 56 -14.21 9.67 13.28
N LYS A 57 -13.58 10.77 12.83
CA LYS A 57 -14.17 11.75 11.91
C LYS A 57 -14.00 11.43 10.41
N HIS A 58 -13.30 10.34 10.07
CA HIS A 58 -13.00 9.99 8.68
C HIS A 58 -14.27 9.78 7.82
N ARG A 59 -15.34 9.19 8.37
CA ARG A 59 -16.61 9.01 7.65
C ARG A 59 -17.34 10.33 7.39
N GLU A 60 -17.31 11.23 8.37
CA GLU A 60 -17.90 12.56 8.24
C GLU A 60 -17.20 13.33 7.11
N LYS A 61 -15.85 13.34 7.10
CA LYS A 61 -15.06 13.98 6.06
C LYS A 61 -15.26 13.35 4.69
N ALA A 62 -15.31 12.04 4.60
CA ALA A 62 -15.60 11.34 3.34
C ALA A 62 -16.97 11.71 2.77
N ASN A 63 -18.00 11.79 3.63
CA ASN A 63 -19.34 12.21 3.23
C ASN A 63 -19.38 13.69 2.79
N GLU A 64 -18.66 14.58 3.46
CA GLU A 64 -18.50 15.98 3.04
C GLU A 64 -17.93 16.07 1.61
N VAL A 65 -16.80 15.37 1.36
CA VAL A 65 -16.17 15.34 0.03
C VAL A 65 -17.11 14.73 -1.01
N ALA A 66 -17.79 13.64 -0.69
CA ALA A 66 -18.74 12.99 -1.59
C ALA A 66 -19.93 13.93 -1.94
N LYS A 67 -20.47 14.66 -0.97
CA LYS A 67 -21.52 15.66 -1.20
C LYS A 67 -21.01 16.78 -2.11
N LEU A 68 -19.80 17.27 -1.89
CA LEU A 68 -19.20 18.30 -2.75
C LEU A 68 -19.07 17.80 -4.20
N ILE A 69 -18.59 16.57 -4.42
CA ILE A 69 -18.52 15.96 -5.74
C ILE A 69 -19.93 15.84 -6.37
N ALA A 70 -20.94 15.50 -5.59
CA ALA A 70 -22.31 15.33 -6.04
C ALA A 70 -22.98 16.64 -6.52
N THR A 71 -22.44 17.80 -6.14
CA THR A 71 -22.93 19.11 -6.68
C THR A 71 -22.43 19.39 -8.10
N ALA A 72 -21.40 18.69 -8.57
CA ALA A 72 -20.84 18.89 -9.87
C ALA A 72 -21.61 18.09 -10.97
N SER A 73 -21.44 18.49 -12.24
CA SER A 73 -21.98 17.73 -13.36
C SER A 73 -21.48 16.29 -13.36
N ALA A 74 -22.40 15.33 -13.33
CA ALA A 74 -22.06 13.90 -13.35
C ALA A 74 -21.23 13.50 -14.59
N LEU A 75 -21.46 14.13 -15.75
CA LEU A 75 -20.67 13.90 -16.96
C LEU A 75 -19.26 14.42 -16.77
N SER A 76 -19.10 15.65 -16.26
CA SER A 76 -17.78 16.26 -16.01
C SER A 76 -16.96 15.44 -15.04
N VAL A 77 -17.54 15.00 -13.91
CA VAL A 77 -16.88 14.13 -12.93
C VAL A 77 -16.40 12.83 -13.57
N ARG A 78 -17.27 12.15 -14.32
CA ARG A 78 -16.89 10.88 -14.99
C ARG A 78 -15.80 11.08 -16.01
N MET A 79 -15.89 12.13 -16.84
CA MET A 79 -14.90 12.37 -17.90
C MET A 79 -13.55 12.81 -17.32
N THR A 80 -13.56 13.64 -16.28
CA THR A 80 -12.33 14.03 -15.57
C THR A 80 -11.65 12.82 -14.93
N LYS A 81 -12.41 11.98 -14.18
CA LYS A 81 -11.86 10.73 -13.61
C LYS A 81 -11.27 9.82 -14.69
N ARG A 82 -11.98 9.67 -15.83
CA ARG A 82 -11.48 8.87 -16.95
C ARG A 82 -10.21 9.46 -17.56
N ALA A 83 -10.12 10.78 -17.70
CA ALA A 83 -8.93 11.45 -18.22
C ALA A 83 -7.71 11.24 -17.29
N ILE A 84 -7.90 11.39 -15.97
CA ILE A 84 -6.86 11.12 -14.98
C ILE A 84 -6.36 9.68 -15.08
N ASN A 85 -7.26 8.70 -15.08
CA ASN A 85 -6.89 7.28 -15.16
C ASN A 85 -6.13 6.96 -16.44
N ARG A 86 -6.57 7.49 -17.59
CA ARG A 86 -5.88 7.33 -18.88
C ARG A 86 -4.49 7.99 -18.87
N GLY A 87 -4.36 9.13 -18.21
CA GLY A 87 -3.04 9.78 -18.02
C GLY A 87 -2.07 8.91 -17.24
N LEU A 88 -2.53 8.28 -16.17
CA LEU A 88 -1.74 7.33 -15.38
C LEU A 88 -1.36 6.08 -16.18
N ASP A 89 -2.30 5.54 -16.97
CA ASP A 89 -2.03 4.41 -17.89
C ASP A 89 -0.99 4.80 -18.94
N GLY A 90 -1.09 6.00 -19.51
CA GLY A 90 -0.10 6.54 -20.45
C GLY A 90 1.29 6.73 -19.84
N GLN A 91 1.39 6.96 -18.55
CA GLN A 91 2.65 7.02 -17.79
C GLN A 91 3.19 5.63 -17.42
N GLY A 92 2.49 4.56 -17.82
CA GLY A 92 2.95 3.18 -17.61
C GLY A 92 2.44 2.51 -16.33
N MET A 93 1.47 3.08 -15.60
CA MET A 93 0.95 2.50 -14.36
C MET A 93 0.45 1.06 -14.57
N ARG A 94 -0.30 0.81 -15.64
CA ARG A 94 -0.79 -0.55 -15.94
C ARG A 94 0.35 -1.54 -16.14
N ASN A 95 1.38 -1.16 -16.88
CA ASN A 95 2.55 -2.02 -17.11
C ASN A 95 3.34 -2.26 -15.81
N ALA A 96 3.46 -1.25 -14.94
CA ALA A 96 4.09 -1.40 -13.64
C ALA A 96 3.32 -2.38 -12.73
N LEU A 97 1.98 -2.33 -12.74
CA LEU A 97 1.14 -3.28 -12.01
C LEU A 97 1.28 -4.71 -12.56
N LEU A 98 1.32 -4.90 -13.87
CA LEU A 98 1.54 -6.23 -14.46
C LEU A 98 2.92 -6.77 -14.10
N ALA A 99 3.98 -5.96 -14.19
CA ALA A 99 5.33 -6.35 -13.80
C ALA A 99 5.43 -6.69 -12.29
N SER A 100 4.63 -6.04 -11.44
CA SER A 100 4.58 -6.39 -10.01
C SER A 100 3.98 -7.78 -9.77
N VAL A 101 3.00 -8.19 -10.58
CA VAL A 101 2.44 -9.54 -10.52
C VAL A 101 3.48 -10.59 -10.87
N ASP A 102 4.25 -10.37 -11.96
CA ASP A 102 5.32 -11.29 -12.36
C ASP A 102 6.38 -11.43 -11.25
N SER A 103 6.77 -10.31 -10.65
CA SER A 103 7.71 -10.30 -9.51
C SER A 103 7.13 -11.02 -8.30
N ALA A 104 5.84 -10.82 -8.02
CA ALA A 104 5.15 -11.49 -6.93
C ALA A 104 5.13 -13.01 -7.11
N ILE A 105 4.83 -13.49 -8.32
CA ILE A 105 4.85 -14.92 -8.64
C ILE A 105 6.24 -15.53 -8.38
N LEU A 106 7.32 -14.83 -8.79
CA LEU A 106 8.68 -15.30 -8.55
C LEU A 106 9.01 -15.38 -7.06
N ILE A 107 8.64 -14.35 -6.27
CA ILE A 107 8.90 -14.32 -4.84
C ILE A 107 8.11 -15.44 -4.12
N GLU A 108 6.82 -15.56 -4.39
CA GLU A 108 5.99 -16.58 -3.77
C GLU A 108 6.41 -18.01 -4.16
N ALA A 109 6.85 -18.21 -5.40
CA ALA A 109 7.35 -19.51 -5.87
C ALA A 109 8.73 -19.87 -5.30
N SER A 110 9.55 -18.88 -4.94
CA SER A 110 10.90 -19.13 -4.42
C SER A 110 10.91 -19.70 -3.00
N MET A 111 9.85 -19.50 -2.23
CA MET A 111 9.75 -19.97 -0.83
C MET A 111 11.05 -19.73 -0.06
N GLY A 112 11.48 -18.46 0.01
CA GLY A 112 12.71 -18.10 0.70
C GLY A 112 12.72 -18.49 2.19
N PRO A 113 13.90 -18.63 2.83
CA PRO A 113 14.04 -19.12 4.20
C PRO A 113 13.25 -18.27 5.22
N GLU A 114 13.06 -16.99 4.97
CA GLU A 114 12.26 -16.11 5.82
C GLU A 114 10.77 -16.49 5.77
N ARG A 115 10.30 -16.86 4.59
CA ARG A 115 8.90 -17.27 4.41
C ARG A 115 8.65 -18.62 5.04
N GLU A 116 9.53 -19.58 4.80
CA GLU A 116 9.44 -20.93 5.39
C GLU A 116 9.41 -20.85 6.92
N GLU A 117 10.29 -20.06 7.53
CA GLU A 117 10.36 -19.92 8.98
C GLU A 117 9.13 -19.18 9.54
N PHE A 118 8.66 -18.12 8.87
CA PHE A 118 7.42 -17.42 9.27
C PHE A 118 6.22 -18.38 9.25
N ASP A 119 6.07 -19.15 8.18
CA ASP A 119 4.95 -20.11 8.02
C ASP A 119 5.09 -21.28 9.00
N ARG A 120 6.29 -21.74 9.31
CA ARG A 120 6.55 -22.73 10.34
C ARG A 120 6.08 -22.24 11.72
N ILE A 121 6.54 -21.07 12.15
CA ILE A 121 6.15 -20.49 13.45
C ILE A 121 4.64 -20.23 13.48
N ARG A 122 4.07 -19.71 12.39
CA ARG A 122 2.63 -19.46 12.29
C ARG A 122 1.81 -20.74 12.49
N SER A 123 2.27 -21.85 11.93
CA SER A 123 1.56 -23.14 12.01
C SER A 123 1.72 -23.83 13.36
N THR A 124 2.87 -23.68 14.04
CA THR A 124 3.14 -24.32 15.34
C THR A 124 2.70 -23.48 16.52
N ASP A 125 3.03 -22.18 16.51
CA ASP A 125 2.91 -21.27 17.66
C ASP A 125 1.87 -20.15 17.44
N GLY A 126 1.29 -20.10 16.24
CA GLY A 126 0.24 -19.18 15.86
C GLY A 126 0.76 -17.84 15.30
N LEU A 127 -0.15 -17.08 14.70
CA LEU A 127 0.16 -15.82 14.00
C LEU A 127 0.85 -14.79 14.89
N LYS A 128 0.47 -14.69 16.17
CA LYS A 128 1.08 -13.72 17.12
C LYS A 128 2.58 -13.98 17.32
N ALA A 129 2.97 -15.25 17.43
CA ALA A 129 4.37 -15.64 17.56
C ALA A 129 5.16 -15.35 16.27
N ALA A 130 4.59 -15.64 15.11
CA ALA A 130 5.20 -15.33 13.82
C ALA A 130 5.41 -13.82 13.62
N ILE A 131 4.45 -12.98 14.01
CA ILE A 131 4.59 -11.53 14.00
C ILE A 131 5.69 -11.05 14.95
N ALA A 132 5.76 -11.61 16.15
CA ALA A 132 6.82 -11.29 17.12
C ALA A 132 8.21 -11.65 16.58
N TRP A 133 8.35 -12.83 15.99
CA TRP A 133 9.59 -13.24 15.33
C TRP A 133 10.01 -12.28 14.20
N ARG A 134 9.07 -11.93 13.32
CA ARG A 134 9.31 -10.94 12.25
C ARG A 134 9.83 -9.60 12.80
N ASN A 135 9.18 -9.10 13.87
CA ASN A 135 9.54 -7.80 14.45
C ASN A 135 10.91 -7.81 15.11
N ALA A 136 11.29 -8.92 15.76
CA ALA A 136 12.61 -9.07 16.39
C ALA A 136 13.79 -9.01 15.41
N ARG A 137 13.57 -9.28 14.13
CA ARG A 137 14.59 -9.20 13.06
C ARG A 137 14.86 -7.78 12.57
N SER A 138 14.10 -6.81 13.02
CA SER A 138 14.21 -5.40 12.57
C SER A 138 14.92 -4.51 13.58
N ASN A 139 15.40 -5.09 14.69
CA ASN A 139 16.20 -4.43 15.73
C ASN A 139 17.70 -4.85 15.56
#